data_652aa78dad24dbfd6ffb337018a4b40f
#
_entry.id   652aa78dad24dbfd6ffb337018a4b40f
#
_cell.length_a   1.000
_cell.length_b   1.000
_cell.length_c   1.000
_cell.angle_alpha   90.00
_cell.angle_beta   90.00
_cell.angle_gamma   90.00
#
_symmetry.space_group_name_H-M   'P 1'
#
loop_
_entity.id
_entity.type
_entity.pdbx_description
1 polymer ?
#
loop_
_entity_poly.entity_id
_entity_poly.type
_entity_poly.pdbx_seq_one_letter_code
_entity_poly.pdbx_strand_id
1 'polypeptide(L)'
;YYVYGASFHFAEHESGRRKIISFHGKGTIFPGYHTTDFRIERTITTVALTEIKVLEFTISQFKAMFDSNVKLAQSVVNWYSKYINRFLFETIHQEFNSSQVKLCNLLYLLTLNQPSNSGLEIQMTQEDIADLIGMSRVQITRELTELRDKGILATTRGKITITNIKELASLCTDETM
;
A
#
# COMPACT_ATOMS: atom_id res chain seq x y z
N TYR A 1 16.59 -7.38 -4.82
CA TYR A 1 16.39 -7.67 -3.40
C TYR A 1 16.80 -6.47 -2.55
N TYR A 2 15.93 -6.03 -1.67
CA TYR A 2 16.17 -4.89 -0.78
C TYR A 2 16.97 -5.33 0.47
N VAL A 3 18.18 -4.82 0.61
CA VAL A 3 19.04 -5.08 1.79
C VAL A 3 18.61 -4.16 2.93
N TYR A 4 18.39 -2.86 2.64
CA TYR A 4 17.78 -1.90 3.55
C TYR A 4 17.08 -0.78 2.79
N GLY A 5 16.36 0.06 3.53
CA GLY A 5 15.58 1.17 3.00
C GLY A 5 14.20 0.75 2.52
N ALA A 6 13.43 1.71 2.02
CA ALA A 6 12.07 1.51 1.55
C ALA A 6 11.79 2.31 0.28
N SER A 7 10.93 1.76 -0.57
CA SER A 7 10.39 2.41 -1.76
C SER A 7 8.90 2.12 -1.89
N PHE A 8 8.21 2.94 -2.69
CA PHE A 8 6.88 2.62 -3.17
C PHE A 8 6.86 2.60 -4.70
N HIS A 9 5.86 1.93 -5.24
CA HIS A 9 5.67 1.74 -6.66
C HIS A 9 4.27 2.19 -7.04
N PHE A 10 4.17 2.99 -8.10
CA PHE A 10 2.89 3.47 -8.60
C PHE A 10 2.78 3.32 -10.11
N ALA A 11 1.55 3.16 -10.58
CA ALA A 11 1.17 3.38 -11.96
C ALA A 11 0.54 4.76 -12.10
N GLU A 12 0.83 5.44 -13.22
CA GLU A 12 0.25 6.73 -13.55
C GLU A 12 -0.62 6.59 -14.82
N HIS A 13 -1.83 7.09 -14.72
CA HIS A 13 -2.75 7.18 -15.84
C HIS A 13 -2.47 8.46 -16.64
N GLU A 14 -2.82 8.49 -17.93
CA GLU A 14 -2.65 9.64 -18.81
C GLU A 14 -3.32 10.94 -18.32
N SER A 15 -4.32 10.82 -17.44
CA SER A 15 -4.95 11.95 -16.75
C SER A 15 -4.13 12.52 -15.59
N GLY A 16 -2.92 12.02 -15.33
CA GLY A 16 -2.05 12.40 -14.22
C GLY A 16 -2.45 11.78 -12.87
N ARG A 17 -3.51 10.98 -12.81
CA ARG A 17 -3.88 10.26 -11.58
C ARG A 17 -2.91 9.11 -11.35
N ARG A 18 -2.54 8.91 -10.08
CA ARG A 18 -1.66 7.84 -9.64
C ARG A 18 -2.39 6.81 -8.79
N LYS A 19 -1.92 5.59 -8.84
CA LYS A 19 -2.31 4.52 -7.93
C LYS A 19 -1.04 3.88 -7.39
N ILE A 20 -0.84 3.98 -6.08
CA ILE A 20 0.22 3.22 -5.40
C ILE A 20 -0.16 1.75 -5.41
N ILE A 21 0.73 0.92 -5.95
CA ILE A 21 0.50 -0.51 -6.14
C ILE A 21 1.11 -1.30 -5.01
N SER A 22 2.31 -0.92 -4.56
CA SER A 22 3.03 -1.67 -3.53
C SER A 22 4.10 -0.82 -2.84
N PHE A 23 4.44 -1.26 -1.64
CA PHE A 23 5.61 -0.81 -0.89
C PHE A 23 6.60 -1.96 -0.78
N HIS A 24 7.88 -1.64 -0.92
CA HIS A 24 8.96 -2.60 -0.76
C HIS A 24 9.98 -2.08 0.25
N GLY A 25 10.49 -2.99 1.04
CA GLY A 25 11.49 -2.72 2.05
C GLY A 25 12.41 -3.91 2.25
N LYS A 26 13.22 -3.88 3.32
CA LYS A 26 14.17 -4.94 3.64
C LYS A 26 13.55 -6.34 3.51
N GLY A 27 14.21 -7.22 2.78
CA GLY A 27 13.79 -8.62 2.61
C GLY A 27 12.82 -8.86 1.45
N THR A 28 12.43 -7.84 0.69
CA THR A 28 11.54 -7.98 -0.47
C THR A 28 12.30 -8.03 -1.79
N ILE A 29 11.64 -8.51 -2.84
CA ILE A 29 12.15 -8.58 -4.21
C ILE A 29 11.20 -7.80 -5.13
N PHE A 30 11.75 -6.98 -6.04
CA PHE A 30 10.99 -6.29 -7.07
C PHE A 30 11.88 -6.03 -8.32
N PRO A 31 11.34 -6.13 -9.53
CA PRO A 31 9.98 -6.62 -9.89
C PRO A 31 9.89 -8.11 -9.64
N GLY A 32 9.87 -9.00 -9.40
CA GLY A 32 9.83 -10.43 -9.21
C GLY A 32 10.30 -11.17 -10.46
N TYR A 33 10.40 -12.46 -10.34
CA TYR A 33 10.77 -13.35 -11.43
C TYR A 33 9.52 -13.95 -12.09
N HIS A 34 9.38 -13.77 -13.40
CA HIS A 34 8.36 -14.45 -14.21
C HIS A 34 8.85 -14.63 -15.65
N THR A 35 8.23 -15.56 -16.35
CA THR A 35 8.54 -15.90 -17.74
C THR A 35 7.47 -15.42 -18.72
N THR A 36 6.46 -14.70 -18.26
CA THR A 36 5.36 -14.20 -19.10
C THR A 36 5.80 -12.97 -19.91
N ASP A 37 5.18 -12.79 -21.07
CA ASP A 37 5.41 -11.59 -21.90
C ASP A 37 4.68 -10.35 -21.37
N PHE A 38 3.66 -10.54 -20.51
CA PHE A 38 2.97 -9.45 -19.84
C PHE A 38 3.86 -8.87 -18.74
N ARG A 39 4.35 -7.65 -18.95
CA ARG A 39 5.32 -6.98 -18.08
C ARG A 39 4.76 -5.66 -17.58
N ILE A 40 3.83 -5.74 -16.65
CA ILE A 40 3.23 -4.56 -16.01
C ILE A 40 4.28 -3.65 -15.35
N GLU A 41 5.38 -4.23 -14.86
CA GLU A 41 6.48 -3.49 -14.23
C GLU A 41 7.14 -2.44 -15.14
N ARG A 42 6.94 -2.53 -16.46
CA ARG A 42 7.40 -1.50 -17.42
C ARG A 42 6.62 -0.19 -17.33
N THR A 43 5.42 -0.24 -16.78
CA THR A 43 4.53 0.92 -16.59
C THR A 43 4.55 1.45 -15.17
N ILE A 44 5.35 0.83 -14.29
CA ILE A 44 5.45 1.16 -12.88
C ILE A 44 6.63 2.08 -12.64
N THR A 45 6.38 3.18 -11.95
CA THR A 45 7.42 4.08 -11.44
C THR A 45 7.78 3.71 -10.02
N THR A 46 9.07 3.63 -9.74
CA THR A 46 9.61 3.37 -8.39
C THR A 46 10.15 4.65 -7.78
N VAL A 47 9.74 4.95 -6.56
CA VAL A 47 10.22 6.10 -5.78
C VAL A 47 10.83 5.62 -4.48
N ALA A 48 12.05 6.03 -4.20
CA ALA A 48 12.72 5.78 -2.93
C ALA A 48 12.13 6.69 -1.83
N LEU A 49 11.67 6.09 -0.73
CA LEU A 49 11.23 6.81 0.47
C LEU A 49 12.40 7.16 1.40
N THR A 50 13.43 6.34 1.35
CA THR A 50 14.65 6.50 2.16
C THR A 50 15.87 6.22 1.27
N GLU A 51 17.06 6.38 1.80
CA GLU A 51 18.24 5.75 1.20
C GLU A 51 18.00 4.24 1.10
N ILE A 52 18.29 3.65 -0.07
CA ILE A 52 18.08 2.22 -0.33
C ILE A 52 19.38 1.55 -0.77
N LYS A 53 19.56 0.31 -0.33
CA LYS A 53 20.59 -0.58 -0.85
C LYS A 53 19.94 -1.85 -1.37
N VAL A 54 20.20 -2.19 -2.62
CA VAL A 54 19.64 -3.35 -3.29
C VAL A 54 20.74 -4.26 -3.84
N LEU A 55 20.41 -5.55 -3.98
CA LEU A 55 21.16 -6.50 -4.79
C LEU A 55 20.37 -6.70 -6.08
N GLU A 56 21.05 -6.47 -7.20
CA GLU A 56 20.49 -6.67 -8.53
C GLU A 56 20.96 -8.02 -9.09
N PHE A 57 20.05 -8.72 -9.73
CA PHE A 57 20.29 -10.00 -10.37
C PHE A 57 19.73 -9.99 -11.77
N THR A 58 20.45 -10.56 -12.72
CA THR A 58 19.89 -10.88 -14.04
C THR A 58 18.85 -11.99 -13.90
N ILE A 59 17.94 -12.09 -14.88
CA ILE A 59 16.94 -13.17 -14.91
C ILE A 59 17.60 -14.55 -14.84
N SER A 60 18.71 -14.75 -15.58
CA SER A 60 19.44 -16.02 -15.60
C SER A 60 20.09 -16.34 -14.24
N GLN A 61 20.68 -15.35 -13.57
CA GLN A 61 21.23 -15.54 -12.21
C GLN A 61 20.14 -15.89 -11.21
N PHE A 62 19.02 -15.16 -11.24
CA PHE A 62 17.91 -15.44 -10.33
C PHE A 62 17.30 -16.81 -10.58
N LYS A 63 17.10 -17.18 -11.87
CA LYS A 63 16.63 -18.51 -12.25
C LYS A 63 17.54 -19.62 -11.72
N ALA A 64 18.86 -19.51 -11.90
CA ALA A 64 19.81 -20.50 -11.41
C ALA A 64 19.73 -20.67 -9.87
N MET A 65 19.62 -19.56 -9.13
CA MET A 65 19.44 -19.58 -7.68
C MET A 65 18.11 -20.21 -7.27
N PHE A 66 17.02 -19.87 -7.97
CA PHE A 66 15.67 -20.38 -7.71
C PHE A 66 15.61 -21.89 -7.92
N ASP A 67 16.17 -22.39 -9.03
CA ASP A 67 16.17 -23.81 -9.40
C ASP A 67 17.04 -24.66 -8.46
N SER A 68 18.12 -24.08 -7.90
CA SER A 68 19.08 -24.80 -7.06
C SER A 68 18.83 -24.69 -5.55
N ASN A 69 17.95 -23.78 -5.12
CA ASN A 69 17.73 -23.51 -3.70
C ASN A 69 16.24 -23.55 -3.33
N VAL A 70 15.81 -24.69 -2.82
CA VAL A 70 14.41 -24.94 -2.43
C VAL A 70 13.91 -23.92 -1.39
N LYS A 71 14.75 -23.50 -0.43
CA LYS A 71 14.36 -22.50 0.59
C LYS A 71 14.11 -21.15 -0.03
N LEU A 72 14.93 -20.75 -1.01
CA LEU A 72 14.71 -19.52 -1.77
C LEU A 72 13.41 -19.62 -2.56
N ALA A 73 13.19 -20.72 -3.27
CA ALA A 73 11.97 -20.95 -4.05
C ALA A 73 10.71 -20.87 -3.17
N GLN A 74 10.71 -21.53 -2.01
CA GLN A 74 9.63 -21.45 -1.03
C GLN A 74 9.39 -20.02 -0.53
N SER A 75 10.45 -19.28 -0.24
CA SER A 75 10.34 -17.88 0.21
C SER A 75 9.72 -16.98 -0.86
N VAL A 76 10.11 -17.19 -2.12
CA VAL A 76 9.54 -16.45 -3.26
C VAL A 76 8.06 -16.80 -3.47
N VAL A 77 7.70 -18.08 -3.42
CA VAL A 77 6.30 -18.52 -3.52
C VAL A 77 5.46 -17.92 -2.39
N ASN A 78 5.94 -17.97 -1.15
CA ASN A 78 5.24 -17.37 0.00
C ASN A 78 5.06 -15.85 -0.16
N TRP A 79 6.06 -15.17 -0.69
CA TRP A 79 5.98 -13.74 -0.96
C TRP A 79 4.92 -13.44 -2.03
N TYR A 80 4.91 -14.19 -3.15
CA TYR A 80 3.89 -14.04 -4.19
C TYR A 80 2.49 -14.35 -3.69
N SER A 81 2.34 -15.38 -2.85
CA SER A 81 1.04 -15.72 -2.26
C SER A 81 0.48 -14.59 -1.42
N LYS A 82 1.31 -13.95 -0.59
CA LYS A 82 0.92 -12.76 0.19
C LYS A 82 0.54 -11.60 -0.72
N TYR A 83 1.32 -11.37 -1.78
CA TYR A 83 1.06 -10.30 -2.73
C TYR A 83 -0.26 -10.52 -3.50
N ILE A 84 -0.53 -11.75 -3.95
CA ILE A 84 -1.76 -12.11 -4.64
C ILE A 84 -2.97 -11.94 -3.71
N ASN A 85 -2.91 -12.42 -2.46
CA ASN A 85 -4.00 -12.24 -1.50
C ASN A 85 -4.30 -10.77 -1.26
N ARG A 86 -3.27 -9.94 -1.09
CA ARG A 86 -3.45 -8.49 -0.97
C ARG A 86 -4.08 -7.88 -2.22
N PHE A 87 -3.63 -8.28 -3.40
CA PHE A 87 -4.17 -7.80 -4.66
C PHE A 87 -5.65 -8.17 -4.84
N LEU A 88 -6.04 -9.40 -4.49
CA LEU A 88 -7.44 -9.83 -4.50
C LEU A 88 -8.28 -9.01 -3.52
N PHE A 89 -7.79 -8.79 -2.31
CA PHE A 89 -8.43 -7.93 -1.33
C PHE A 89 -8.63 -6.51 -1.90
N GLU A 90 -7.58 -5.88 -2.42
CA GLU A 90 -7.69 -4.55 -3.01
C GLU A 90 -8.67 -4.51 -4.20
N THR A 91 -8.71 -5.55 -5.04
CA THR A 91 -9.62 -5.64 -6.18
C THR A 91 -11.07 -5.64 -5.73
N ILE A 92 -11.41 -6.46 -4.73
CA ILE A 92 -12.74 -6.52 -4.13
C ILE A 92 -13.11 -5.17 -3.52
N HIS A 93 -12.20 -4.59 -2.74
CA HIS A 93 -12.43 -3.29 -2.11
C HIS A 93 -12.65 -2.16 -3.13
N GLN A 94 -11.91 -2.17 -4.25
CA GLN A 94 -12.08 -1.15 -5.30
C GLN A 94 -13.41 -1.29 -6.03
N GLU A 95 -13.92 -2.50 -6.20
CA GLU A 95 -15.16 -2.76 -6.92
C GLU A 95 -16.40 -2.46 -6.06
N PHE A 96 -16.44 -2.97 -4.83
CA PHE A 96 -17.67 -3.01 -4.05
C PHE A 96 -17.80 -1.96 -2.96
N ASN A 97 -16.70 -1.40 -2.48
CA ASN A 97 -16.76 -0.46 -1.35
C ASN A 97 -16.99 0.97 -1.79
N SER A 98 -17.78 1.70 -1.01
CA SER A 98 -17.95 3.14 -1.16
C SER A 98 -16.64 3.90 -0.88
N SER A 99 -16.56 5.13 -1.34
CA SER A 99 -15.41 6.03 -1.07
C SER A 99 -15.11 6.16 0.41
N GLN A 100 -16.15 6.30 1.23
CA GLN A 100 -16.02 6.43 2.68
C GLN A 100 -15.44 5.15 3.31
N VAL A 101 -15.94 3.97 2.92
CA VAL A 101 -15.44 2.68 3.44
C VAL A 101 -13.98 2.48 3.06
N LYS A 102 -13.59 2.75 1.82
CA LYS A 102 -12.18 2.68 1.37
C LYS A 102 -11.27 3.54 2.23
N LEU A 103 -11.69 4.77 2.51
CA LEU A 103 -10.93 5.69 3.36
C LEU A 103 -10.88 5.20 4.81
N CYS A 104 -12.00 4.76 5.37
CA CYS A 104 -12.05 4.25 6.76
C CYS A 104 -11.14 3.02 6.93
N ASN A 105 -11.19 2.06 6.02
CA ASN A 105 -10.32 0.88 6.02
C ASN A 105 -8.83 1.27 5.99
N LEU A 106 -8.43 2.18 5.11
CA LEU A 106 -7.05 2.66 5.07
C LEU A 106 -6.63 3.31 6.39
N LEU A 107 -7.43 4.25 6.90
CA LEU A 107 -7.12 4.96 8.15
C LEU A 107 -7.02 4.00 9.33
N TYR A 108 -7.92 3.02 9.42
CA TYR A 108 -7.89 2.01 10.46
C TYR A 108 -6.62 1.15 10.39
N LEU A 109 -6.27 0.61 9.21
CA LEU A 109 -5.06 -0.19 8.99
C LEU A 109 -3.77 0.58 9.33
N LEU A 110 -3.74 1.88 9.04
CA LEU A 110 -2.59 2.74 9.38
C LEU A 110 -2.46 2.95 10.91
N THR A 111 -3.54 2.87 11.67
CA THR A 111 -3.48 2.98 13.13
C THR A 111 -2.99 1.70 13.81
N LEU A 112 -3.29 0.51 13.25
CA LEU A 112 -2.91 -0.78 13.83
C LEU A 112 -1.39 -0.98 13.94
N ASN A 113 -0.62 -0.34 13.07
CA ASN A 113 0.83 -0.49 13.00
C ASN A 113 1.59 0.61 13.77
N GLN A 114 0.90 1.46 14.53
CA GLN A 114 1.53 2.53 15.30
C GLN A 114 1.93 2.06 16.69
N PRO A 115 3.07 2.55 17.22
CA PRO A 115 3.43 2.29 18.61
C PRO A 115 2.36 2.84 19.55
N SER A 116 2.01 2.09 20.58
CA SER A 116 0.95 2.43 21.54
C SER A 116 1.07 3.80 22.22
N ASN A 117 2.22 4.43 22.16
CA ASN A 117 2.54 5.72 22.80
C ASN A 117 2.45 6.94 21.87
N SER A 118 2.20 6.79 20.57
CA SER A 118 2.25 7.88 19.59
C SER A 118 0.92 8.58 19.33
N GLY A 119 -0.16 8.18 20.02
CA GLY A 119 -1.50 8.60 19.65
C GLY A 119 -1.91 8.02 18.30
N LEU A 120 -3.16 8.15 17.92
CA LEU A 120 -3.66 7.65 16.63
C LEU A 120 -3.45 8.72 15.54
N GLU A 121 -2.20 9.09 15.30
CA GLU A 121 -1.82 10.13 14.34
C GLU A 121 -1.25 9.55 13.05
N ILE A 122 -1.80 9.96 11.92
CA ILE A 122 -1.38 9.57 10.58
C ILE A 122 -0.73 10.78 9.91
N GLN A 123 0.57 10.67 9.62
CA GLN A 123 1.36 11.70 8.94
C GLN A 123 1.30 11.46 7.43
N MET A 124 0.25 11.96 6.80
CA MET A 124 0.03 11.84 5.35
C MET A 124 -0.74 13.04 4.82
N THR A 125 -0.45 13.44 3.59
CA THR A 125 -1.24 14.44 2.87
C THR A 125 -2.49 13.79 2.27
N GLN A 126 -3.48 14.61 1.93
CA GLN A 126 -4.67 14.13 1.22
C GLN A 126 -4.35 13.58 -0.18
N GLU A 127 -3.26 14.07 -0.78
CA GLU A 127 -2.75 13.57 -2.06
C GLU A 127 -2.20 12.15 -1.90
N ASP A 128 -1.35 11.93 -0.88
CA ASP A 128 -0.81 10.59 -0.59
C ASP A 128 -1.92 9.57 -0.35
N ILE A 129 -2.97 9.97 0.39
CA ILE A 129 -4.14 9.12 0.64
C ILE A 129 -4.89 8.83 -0.67
N ALA A 130 -5.08 9.86 -1.50
CA ALA A 130 -5.74 9.72 -2.80
C ALA A 130 -4.99 8.71 -3.70
N ASP A 131 -3.67 8.83 -3.76
CA ASP A 131 -2.79 7.93 -4.52
C ASP A 131 -2.80 6.49 -3.98
N LEU A 132 -2.90 6.33 -2.65
CA LEU A 132 -2.97 5.01 -2.02
C LEU A 132 -4.23 4.24 -2.38
N ILE A 133 -5.40 4.89 -2.32
CA ILE A 133 -6.68 4.20 -2.52
C ILE A 133 -7.29 4.43 -3.91
N GLY A 134 -6.58 5.14 -4.79
CA GLY A 134 -7.00 5.36 -6.18
C GLY A 134 -8.22 6.27 -6.32
N MET A 135 -8.36 7.26 -5.43
CA MET A 135 -9.43 8.25 -5.44
C MET A 135 -8.88 9.63 -5.87
N SER A 136 -9.77 10.57 -6.21
CA SER A 136 -9.36 11.95 -6.40
C SER A 136 -9.19 12.66 -5.05
N ARG A 137 -8.28 13.65 -5.00
CA ARG A 137 -8.11 14.50 -3.81
C ARG A 137 -9.42 15.16 -3.37
N VAL A 138 -10.26 15.57 -4.32
CA VAL A 138 -11.56 16.18 -4.03
C VAL A 138 -12.47 15.22 -3.28
N GLN A 139 -12.52 13.96 -3.70
CA GLN A 139 -13.26 12.91 -2.98
C GLN A 139 -12.70 12.71 -1.57
N ILE A 140 -11.37 12.61 -1.42
CA ILE A 140 -10.74 12.49 -0.08
C ILE A 140 -11.11 13.67 0.82
N THR A 141 -11.04 14.90 0.30
CA THR A 141 -11.41 16.11 1.07
C THR A 141 -12.85 16.02 1.57
N ARG A 142 -13.78 15.57 0.73
CA ARG A 142 -15.19 15.42 1.10
C ARG A 142 -15.37 14.38 2.20
N GLU A 143 -14.83 13.18 2.01
CA GLU A 143 -14.96 12.08 2.98
C GLU A 143 -14.31 12.44 4.34
N LEU A 144 -13.13 13.08 4.33
CA LEU A 144 -12.49 13.55 5.57
C LEU A 144 -13.32 14.63 6.27
N THR A 145 -13.99 15.49 5.52
CA THR A 145 -14.89 16.50 6.10
C THR A 145 -16.07 15.86 6.80
N GLU A 146 -16.71 14.89 6.16
CA GLU A 146 -17.82 14.13 6.76
C GLU A 146 -17.41 13.38 8.04
N LEU A 147 -16.24 12.74 8.04
CA LEU A 147 -15.72 12.04 9.23
C LEU A 147 -15.36 13.01 10.36
N ARG A 148 -14.82 14.19 10.02
CA ARG A 148 -14.55 15.25 10.99
C ARG A 148 -15.84 15.80 11.61
N ASP A 149 -16.85 16.05 10.81
CA ASP A 149 -18.12 16.58 11.26
C ASP A 149 -18.88 15.60 12.17
N LYS A 150 -18.63 14.30 11.99
CA LYS A 150 -19.08 13.21 12.90
C LYS A 150 -18.21 13.07 14.16
N GLY A 151 -17.13 13.85 14.30
CA GLY A 151 -16.21 13.74 15.45
C GLY A 151 -15.33 12.50 15.48
N ILE A 152 -15.18 11.80 14.35
CA ILE A 152 -14.40 10.55 14.26
C ILE A 152 -12.89 10.86 14.14
N LEU A 153 -12.55 11.97 13.50
CA LEU A 153 -11.17 12.41 13.31
C LEU A 153 -11.04 13.93 13.33
N ALA A 154 -9.81 14.40 13.49
CA ALA A 154 -9.42 15.80 13.27
C ALA A 154 -8.35 15.86 12.19
N THR A 155 -8.30 16.95 11.42
CA THR A 155 -7.32 17.16 10.36
C THR A 155 -6.55 18.45 10.57
N THR A 156 -5.24 18.41 10.38
CA THR A 156 -4.37 19.58 10.25
C THR A 156 -3.51 19.40 8.99
N ARG A 157 -2.66 20.36 8.68
CA ARG A 157 -1.83 20.28 7.47
C ARG A 157 -0.91 19.05 7.50
N GLY A 158 -1.15 18.08 6.61
CA GLY A 158 -0.35 16.85 6.48
C GLY A 158 -0.53 15.84 7.62
N LYS A 159 -1.55 16.02 8.49
CA LYS A 159 -1.78 15.13 9.62
C LYS A 159 -3.27 14.89 9.85
N ILE A 160 -3.60 13.64 10.13
CA ILE A 160 -4.93 13.18 10.53
C ILE A 160 -4.80 12.56 11.92
N THR A 161 -5.66 12.97 12.85
CA THR A 161 -5.71 12.40 14.21
C THR A 161 -7.03 11.69 14.37
N ILE A 162 -7.02 10.39 14.66
CA ILE A 162 -8.24 9.63 14.93
C ILE A 162 -8.67 9.90 16.38
N THR A 163 -9.85 10.49 16.55
CA THR A 163 -10.42 10.87 17.85
C THR A 163 -11.36 9.80 18.40
N ASN A 164 -11.99 9.01 17.52
CA ASN A 164 -12.88 7.92 17.90
C ASN A 164 -12.60 6.65 17.07
N ILE A 165 -11.68 5.81 17.56
CA ILE A 165 -11.28 4.58 16.86
C ILE A 165 -12.42 3.54 16.79
N LYS A 166 -13.31 3.50 17.78
CA LYS A 166 -14.43 2.56 17.78
C LYS A 166 -15.45 2.90 16.69
N GLU A 167 -15.75 4.18 16.54
CA GLU A 167 -16.64 4.65 15.49
C GLU A 167 -16.00 4.49 14.11
N LEU A 168 -14.69 4.76 13.97
CA LEU A 168 -13.95 4.49 12.72
C LEU A 168 -14.05 3.00 12.36
N ALA A 169 -13.81 2.10 13.32
CA ALA A 169 -13.89 0.66 13.12
C ALA A 169 -15.28 0.22 12.64
N SER A 170 -16.36 0.78 13.22
CA SER A 170 -17.74 0.45 12.81
C SER A 170 -18.08 0.81 11.36
N LEU A 171 -17.29 1.67 10.74
CA LEU A 171 -17.39 2.04 9.32
C LEU A 171 -16.50 1.21 8.39
N CYS A 172 -15.67 0.33 8.95
CA CYS A 172 -14.81 -0.57 8.20
C CYS A 172 -15.55 -1.86 7.81
N THR A 173 -14.96 -2.59 6.84
CA THR A 173 -15.44 -3.93 6.49
C THR A 173 -14.87 -4.98 7.45
N ASP A 174 -15.58 -6.11 7.58
CA ASP A 174 -15.15 -7.22 8.46
C ASP A 174 -13.77 -7.77 8.10
N GLU A 175 -13.41 -7.76 6.81
CA GLU A 175 -12.09 -8.23 6.34
C GLU A 175 -10.94 -7.30 6.75
N THR A 176 -11.25 -6.08 7.20
CA THR A 176 -10.25 -5.09 7.65
C THR A 176 -10.02 -5.18 9.16
N MET A 177 -11.00 -5.64 9.91
CA MET A 177 -10.95 -5.83 11.35
C MET A 177 -10.43 -7.21 11.72
#